data_08590ae8ef4ba8697e627e2fa3dd77b9
#
_entry.id   08590ae8ef4ba8697e627e2fa3dd77b9
#
_cell.length_a   1.000
_cell.length_b   1.000
_cell.length_c   1.000
_cell.angle_alpha   90.00
_cell.angle_beta   90.00
_cell.angle_gamma   90.00
#
_symmetry.space_group_name_H-M   'P 1'
#
loop_
_entity.id
_entity.type
_entity.pdbx_description
1 polymer ?
#
loop_
_entity_poly.entity_id
_entity_poly.type
_entity_poly.pdbx_seq_one_letter_code
_entity_poly.pdbx_strand_id
1 'polypeptide(L)'
;MNFDYNETQSMIAQSIRDFAEQNIRPHIMEWDEAQVFPVPLFKKLGEMGFMGVLVPHELGGSGLGYHEYITIIEEISKVDPSIGLSVAAHNSLCTNHILTFGNEEQKKKWIPKLATGEHIGAWGLTEHGTGSDAGGMNTTAVRDGDFWVVNGSKNFITHAISGDISVVIVRTGEKGDSKGMTAFVFEKGMPGFGSGKKENKLGMRASETAELIFDNCRIPDANRLGDVGQGFIQAMKILDGGRISIGALSLGIAKGAYEAALKYSKERHQFGKAISEFQGISFKLADMATEIEASELLIHKAAFLKQQHRPVTTLGAMAKMYASEVCVKVANDAVQIHGGYGYTKDYPVEKFYRDSKLCTIGEGTTEIQKLVISRNILKE
;
A
#
# COMPACT_ATOMS: atom_id res chain seq x y z
N MET A 1 -2.45 -28.27 -7.01
CA MET A 1 -2.04 -26.91 -6.59
C MET A 1 -0.99 -27.11 -5.54
N ASN A 2 0.15 -26.46 -5.67
CA ASN A 2 1.13 -26.39 -4.58
C ASN A 2 0.93 -25.05 -3.88
N PHE A 3 0.72 -25.08 -2.57
CA PHE A 3 0.55 -23.90 -1.71
C PHE A 3 1.84 -23.54 -0.98
N ASP A 4 2.86 -24.41 -1.05
CA ASP A 4 4.15 -24.15 -0.42
C ASP A 4 4.96 -23.15 -1.25
N TYR A 5 5.76 -22.35 -0.58
CA TYR A 5 6.73 -21.49 -1.23
C TYR A 5 7.75 -22.31 -2.00
N ASN A 6 8.06 -21.89 -3.21
CA ASN A 6 9.22 -22.43 -3.93
C ASN A 6 10.52 -21.91 -3.26
N GLU A 7 11.67 -22.42 -3.71
CA GLU A 7 12.97 -22.06 -3.15
C GLU A 7 13.24 -20.55 -3.20
N THR A 8 12.96 -19.90 -4.34
CA THR A 8 13.13 -18.45 -4.53
C THR A 8 12.25 -17.66 -3.56
N GLN A 9 10.99 -18.03 -3.43
CA GLN A 9 10.03 -17.38 -2.52
C GLN A 9 10.47 -17.53 -1.06
N SER A 10 10.93 -18.72 -0.68
CA SER A 10 11.45 -18.99 0.66
C SER A 10 12.69 -18.15 0.98
N MET A 11 13.62 -18.01 0.01
CA MET A 11 14.80 -17.18 0.15
C MET A 11 14.45 -15.68 0.28
N ILE A 12 13.50 -15.19 -0.51
CA ILE A 12 13.01 -13.81 -0.45
C ILE A 12 12.33 -13.56 0.90
N ALA A 13 11.43 -14.45 1.33
CA ALA A 13 10.75 -14.34 2.62
C ALA A 13 11.74 -14.28 3.78
N GLN A 14 12.77 -15.13 3.76
CA GLN A 14 13.81 -15.11 4.79
C GLN A 14 14.64 -13.83 4.75
N SER A 15 15.08 -13.42 3.56
CA SER A 15 15.91 -12.21 3.38
C SER A 15 15.20 -10.95 3.88
N ILE A 16 13.92 -10.79 3.53
CA ILE A 16 13.15 -9.61 3.96
C ILE A 16 12.80 -9.67 5.45
N ARG A 17 12.56 -10.86 6.01
CA ARG A 17 12.35 -11.06 7.45
C ARG A 17 13.58 -10.64 8.23
N ASP A 18 14.75 -11.13 7.85
CA ASP A 18 16.02 -10.80 8.50
C ASP A 18 16.30 -9.30 8.42
N PHE A 19 16.06 -8.69 7.25
CA PHE A 19 16.18 -7.26 7.08
C PHE A 19 15.24 -6.49 8.02
N ALA A 20 13.97 -6.88 8.09
CA ALA A 20 12.97 -6.21 8.91
C ALA A 20 13.28 -6.31 10.41
N GLU A 21 13.74 -7.50 10.88
CA GLU A 21 14.14 -7.68 12.26
C GLU A 21 15.36 -6.84 12.63
N GLN A 22 16.34 -6.69 11.74
CA GLN A 22 17.58 -5.97 12.00
C GLN A 22 17.46 -4.46 11.82
N ASN A 23 16.72 -3.97 10.83
CA ASN A 23 16.72 -2.58 10.42
C ASN A 23 15.40 -1.83 10.71
N ILE A 24 14.29 -2.54 10.97
CA ILE A 24 12.97 -1.94 11.22
C ILE A 24 12.57 -2.12 12.67
N ARG A 25 12.58 -3.34 13.19
CA ARG A 25 12.10 -3.66 14.55
C ARG A 25 12.69 -2.79 15.66
N PRO A 26 13.99 -2.46 15.69
CA PRO A 26 14.55 -1.63 16.75
C PRO A 26 14.02 -0.20 16.80
N HIS A 27 13.40 0.29 15.71
CA HIS A 27 13.02 1.68 15.51
C HIS A 27 11.50 1.91 15.43
N ILE A 28 10.68 0.86 15.50
CA ILE A 28 9.23 0.94 15.24
C ILE A 28 8.55 2.05 16.05
N MET A 29 8.75 2.05 17.37
CA MET A 29 8.07 3.00 18.25
C MET A 29 8.69 4.40 18.15
N GLU A 30 10.00 4.52 17.93
CA GLU A 30 10.66 5.79 17.68
C GLU A 30 10.06 6.49 16.46
N TRP A 31 9.95 5.78 15.34
CA TRP A 31 9.37 6.32 14.11
C TRP A 31 7.87 6.61 14.22
N ASP A 32 7.12 5.73 14.91
CA ASP A 32 5.68 5.92 15.12
C ASP A 32 5.40 7.16 15.96
N GLU A 33 6.07 7.31 17.11
CA GLU A 33 5.86 8.45 18.01
C GLU A 33 6.29 9.78 17.41
N ALA A 34 7.48 9.81 16.80
CA ALA A 34 8.00 11.00 16.14
C ALA A 34 7.35 11.26 14.77
N GLN A 35 6.54 10.32 14.26
CA GLN A 35 5.95 10.38 12.92
C GLN A 35 7.01 10.60 11.82
N VAL A 36 8.14 9.91 11.95
CA VAL A 36 9.26 10.06 11.01
C VAL A 36 9.18 8.97 9.94
N PHE A 37 9.23 9.39 8.68
CA PHE A 37 9.42 8.50 7.55
C PHE A 37 10.92 8.30 7.31
N PRO A 38 11.44 7.06 7.45
CA PRO A 38 12.88 6.81 7.43
C PRO A 38 13.42 6.67 5.98
N VAL A 39 13.54 7.77 5.25
CA VAL A 39 14.01 7.80 3.84
C VAL A 39 15.28 6.94 3.60
N PRO A 40 16.32 6.95 4.48
CA PRO A 40 17.51 6.13 4.26
C PRO A 40 17.25 4.61 4.24
N LEU A 41 16.18 4.14 4.91
CA LEU A 41 15.80 2.74 4.90
C LEU A 41 15.37 2.29 3.49
N PHE A 42 14.68 3.17 2.75
CA PHE A 42 14.18 2.87 1.41
C PHE A 42 15.31 2.72 0.39
N LYS A 43 16.41 3.43 0.57
CA LYS A 43 17.62 3.21 -0.23
C LYS A 43 18.19 1.81 0.02
N LYS A 44 18.28 1.36 1.29
CA LYS A 44 18.72 0.00 1.61
C LYS A 44 17.79 -1.06 1.02
N LEU A 45 16.46 -0.84 1.07
CA LEU A 45 15.49 -1.73 0.42
C LEU A 45 15.67 -1.76 -1.09
N GLY A 46 16.04 -0.63 -1.71
CA GLY A 46 16.38 -0.55 -3.12
C GLY A 46 17.64 -1.33 -3.49
N GLU A 47 18.69 -1.25 -2.66
CA GLU A 47 19.93 -2.04 -2.83
C GLU A 47 19.67 -3.56 -2.78
N MET A 48 18.62 -3.99 -2.07
CA MET A 48 18.14 -5.38 -2.04
C MET A 48 17.15 -5.71 -3.17
N GLY A 49 16.82 -4.75 -4.04
CA GLY A 49 15.87 -4.91 -5.13
C GLY A 49 14.39 -4.83 -4.74
N PHE A 50 14.05 -4.47 -3.50
CA PHE A 50 12.68 -4.47 -3.01
C PHE A 50 11.89 -3.19 -3.33
N MET A 51 12.55 -2.18 -3.91
CA MET A 51 11.89 -0.98 -4.44
C MET A 51 11.51 -1.12 -5.93
N GLY A 52 12.04 -2.12 -6.63
CA GLY A 52 11.75 -2.41 -8.03
C GLY A 52 11.35 -3.87 -8.26
N VAL A 53 10.52 -4.44 -7.38
CA VAL A 53 10.19 -5.88 -7.40
C VAL A 53 9.62 -6.33 -8.74
N LEU A 54 8.63 -5.61 -9.25
CA LEU A 54 7.91 -5.92 -10.50
C LEU A 54 8.57 -5.29 -11.74
N VAL A 55 9.63 -4.51 -11.56
CA VAL A 55 10.33 -3.83 -12.64
C VAL A 55 11.28 -4.81 -13.32
N PRO A 56 11.29 -4.90 -14.67
CA PRO A 56 12.22 -5.75 -15.41
C PRO A 56 13.68 -5.39 -15.16
N HIS A 57 14.58 -6.36 -15.34
CA HIS A 57 16.03 -6.17 -15.13
C HIS A 57 16.64 -5.08 -16.01
N GLU A 58 16.19 -4.96 -17.26
CA GLU A 58 16.67 -3.94 -18.21
C GLU A 58 16.34 -2.50 -17.78
N LEU A 59 15.39 -2.32 -16.84
CA LEU A 59 15.07 -1.04 -16.21
C LEU A 59 15.58 -0.92 -14.78
N GLY A 60 16.48 -1.81 -14.37
CA GLY A 60 17.13 -1.77 -13.06
C GLY A 60 16.34 -2.42 -11.90
N GLY A 61 15.28 -3.14 -12.21
CA GLY A 61 14.47 -3.85 -11.21
C GLY A 61 14.85 -5.30 -10.99
N SER A 62 14.10 -5.99 -10.14
CA SER A 62 14.34 -7.39 -9.77
C SER A 62 13.68 -8.40 -10.70
N GLY A 63 12.80 -7.97 -11.61
CA GLY A 63 12.12 -8.86 -12.56
C GLY A 63 11.28 -9.96 -11.91
N LEU A 64 10.86 -9.78 -10.66
CA LEU A 64 10.11 -10.76 -9.89
C LEU A 64 8.61 -10.66 -10.15
N GLY A 65 7.85 -11.63 -9.65
CA GLY A 65 6.40 -11.70 -9.85
C GLY A 65 5.58 -11.15 -8.69
N TYR A 66 4.26 -11.27 -8.85
CA TYR A 66 3.31 -10.81 -7.83
C TYR A 66 3.36 -11.64 -6.55
N HIS A 67 3.74 -12.92 -6.61
CA HIS A 67 3.90 -13.76 -5.42
C HIS A 67 5.04 -13.24 -4.54
N GLU A 68 6.21 -13.00 -5.12
CA GLU A 68 7.37 -12.45 -4.42
C GLU A 68 7.06 -11.06 -3.88
N TYR A 69 6.35 -10.25 -4.66
CA TYR A 69 5.95 -8.91 -4.26
C TYR A 69 5.04 -8.92 -3.01
N ILE A 70 3.97 -9.74 -3.00
CA ILE A 70 3.08 -9.81 -1.83
C ILE A 70 3.78 -10.40 -0.60
N THR A 71 4.69 -11.35 -0.79
CA THR A 71 5.51 -11.92 0.30
C THR A 71 6.38 -10.84 0.96
N ILE A 72 7.00 -9.95 0.17
CA ILE A 72 7.79 -8.83 0.69
C ILE A 72 6.90 -7.87 1.52
N ILE A 73 5.73 -7.50 1.00
CA ILE A 73 4.80 -6.62 1.72
C ILE A 73 4.32 -7.26 3.02
N GLU A 74 3.96 -8.53 2.99
CA GLU A 74 3.52 -9.29 4.16
C GLU A 74 4.60 -9.32 5.25
N GLU A 75 5.81 -9.75 4.93
CA GLU A 75 6.89 -9.92 5.92
C GLU A 75 7.34 -8.58 6.53
N ILE A 76 7.39 -7.50 5.75
CA ILE A 76 7.64 -6.16 6.30
C ILE A 76 6.50 -5.75 7.25
N SER A 77 5.26 -6.01 6.86
CA SER A 77 4.07 -5.56 7.61
C SER A 77 3.83 -6.33 8.88
N LYS A 78 4.39 -7.55 9.02
CA LYS A 78 4.45 -8.29 10.28
C LYS A 78 5.30 -7.56 11.33
N VAL A 79 6.24 -6.73 10.89
CA VAL A 79 7.15 -5.98 11.76
C VAL A 79 6.69 -4.53 11.89
N ASP A 80 6.54 -3.82 10.78
CA ASP A 80 5.99 -2.45 10.76
C ASP A 80 5.09 -2.21 9.53
N PRO A 81 3.76 -2.10 9.76
CA PRO A 81 2.81 -1.80 8.70
C PRO A 81 3.05 -0.47 7.98
N SER A 82 3.61 0.54 8.65
CA SER A 82 3.91 1.84 8.02
C SER A 82 4.94 1.71 6.90
N ILE A 83 5.96 0.90 7.13
CA ILE A 83 7.00 0.63 6.12
C ILE A 83 6.43 -0.25 5.01
N GLY A 84 5.65 -1.28 5.35
CA GLY A 84 4.96 -2.13 4.38
C GLY A 84 4.05 -1.32 3.44
N LEU A 85 3.26 -0.39 3.98
CA LEU A 85 2.41 0.52 3.20
C LEU A 85 3.23 1.39 2.24
N SER A 86 4.36 1.92 2.71
CA SER A 86 5.23 2.77 1.90
C SER A 86 5.88 2.01 0.74
N VAL A 87 6.36 0.79 0.98
CA VAL A 87 6.89 -0.09 -0.08
C VAL A 87 5.78 -0.48 -1.07
N ALA A 88 4.57 -0.76 -0.57
CA ALA A 88 3.42 -1.08 -1.41
C ALA A 88 3.03 0.09 -2.32
N ALA A 89 2.86 1.30 -1.77
CA ALA A 89 2.48 2.49 -2.53
C ALA A 89 3.53 2.85 -3.61
N HIS A 90 4.81 2.75 -3.27
CA HIS A 90 5.90 3.00 -4.22
C HIS A 90 5.86 2.02 -5.41
N ASN A 91 5.82 0.71 -5.14
CA ASN A 91 5.88 -0.32 -6.18
C ASN A 91 4.58 -0.40 -6.99
N SER A 92 3.41 -0.55 -6.32
CA SER A 92 2.16 -0.88 -7.00
C SER A 92 1.43 0.33 -7.60
N LEU A 93 1.65 1.52 -7.06
CA LEU A 93 0.96 2.72 -7.52
C LEU A 93 1.83 3.55 -8.46
N CYS A 94 2.83 4.27 -7.96
CA CYS A 94 3.64 5.18 -8.77
C CYS A 94 4.47 4.44 -9.82
N THR A 95 5.35 3.54 -9.39
CA THR A 95 6.28 2.82 -10.28
C THR A 95 5.52 1.98 -11.31
N ASN A 96 4.52 1.22 -10.86
CA ASN A 96 3.71 0.38 -11.74
C ASN A 96 2.86 1.19 -12.72
N HIS A 97 2.41 2.40 -12.36
CA HIS A 97 1.66 3.26 -13.28
C HIS A 97 2.53 3.69 -14.45
N ILE A 98 3.76 4.15 -14.17
CA ILE A 98 4.73 4.53 -15.23
C ILE A 98 5.12 3.30 -16.06
N LEU A 99 5.39 2.18 -15.42
CA LEU A 99 5.76 0.93 -16.09
C LEU A 99 4.66 0.43 -17.05
N THR A 100 3.39 0.59 -16.66
CA THR A 100 2.25 0.09 -17.43
C THR A 100 1.83 1.03 -18.56
N PHE A 101 1.88 2.34 -18.34
CA PHE A 101 1.29 3.33 -19.27
C PHE A 101 2.30 4.33 -19.83
N GLY A 102 3.52 4.35 -19.33
CA GLY A 102 4.60 5.16 -19.89
C GLY A 102 5.08 4.61 -21.24
N ASN A 103 5.51 5.50 -22.14
CA ASN A 103 6.27 5.11 -23.32
C ASN A 103 7.72 4.75 -22.94
N GLU A 104 8.52 4.25 -23.89
CA GLU A 104 9.87 3.76 -23.62
C GLU A 104 10.83 4.85 -23.12
N GLU A 105 10.67 6.10 -23.57
CA GLU A 105 11.48 7.23 -23.10
C GLU A 105 11.13 7.57 -21.65
N GLN A 106 9.85 7.60 -21.32
CA GLN A 106 9.33 7.84 -19.97
C GLN A 106 9.79 6.74 -19.00
N LYS A 107 9.69 5.47 -19.39
CA LYS A 107 10.19 4.35 -18.59
C LYS A 107 11.69 4.48 -18.33
N LYS A 108 12.49 4.70 -19.36
CA LYS A 108 13.96 4.89 -19.23
C LYS A 108 14.33 6.09 -18.36
N LYS A 109 13.52 7.15 -18.38
CA LYS A 109 13.78 8.37 -17.61
C LYS A 109 13.53 8.17 -16.12
N TRP A 110 12.43 7.54 -15.72
CA TRP A 110 11.99 7.56 -14.33
C TRP A 110 12.12 6.21 -13.59
N ILE A 111 11.92 5.08 -14.30
CA ILE A 111 11.88 3.77 -13.65
C ILE A 111 13.21 3.36 -13.00
N PRO A 112 14.38 3.53 -13.61
CA PRO A 112 15.63 3.04 -13.01
C PRO A 112 15.89 3.59 -11.60
N LYS A 113 15.66 4.88 -11.39
CA LYS A 113 15.86 5.50 -10.08
C LYS A 113 14.79 5.13 -9.06
N LEU A 114 13.57 4.89 -9.51
CA LEU A 114 12.50 4.35 -8.66
C LEU A 114 12.84 2.91 -8.26
N ALA A 115 13.27 2.07 -9.20
CA ALA A 115 13.58 0.67 -8.95
C ALA A 115 14.74 0.46 -7.96
N THR A 116 15.72 1.36 -7.97
CA THR A 116 16.87 1.31 -7.05
C THR A 116 16.61 2.02 -5.71
N GLY A 117 15.44 2.64 -5.53
CA GLY A 117 15.13 3.42 -4.32
C GLY A 117 15.93 4.74 -4.21
N GLU A 118 16.64 5.15 -5.28
CA GLU A 118 17.26 6.49 -5.36
C GLU A 118 16.17 7.57 -5.36
N HIS A 119 15.06 7.33 -6.07
CA HIS A 119 13.88 8.14 -6.06
C HIS A 119 12.71 7.41 -5.38
N ILE A 120 11.92 8.16 -4.62
CA ILE A 120 10.68 7.67 -3.99
C ILE A 120 9.50 8.12 -4.83
N GLY A 121 8.57 7.19 -5.07
CA GLY A 121 7.36 7.44 -5.84
C GLY A 121 6.16 7.77 -4.97
N ALA A 122 5.38 8.79 -5.37
CA ALA A 122 4.09 9.15 -4.82
C ALA A 122 2.97 9.00 -5.87
N TRP A 123 1.72 8.85 -5.43
CA TRP A 123 0.59 8.68 -6.35
C TRP A 123 -0.63 9.46 -5.86
N GLY A 124 -1.15 10.37 -6.70
CA GLY A 124 -2.18 11.33 -6.33
C GLY A 124 -3.49 11.14 -7.10
N LEU A 125 -4.56 10.71 -6.38
CA LEU A 125 -5.92 10.62 -6.92
C LEU A 125 -6.90 11.42 -6.05
N THR A 126 -6.92 11.15 -4.74
CA THR A 126 -7.86 11.67 -3.75
C THR A 126 -7.71 13.18 -3.55
N GLU A 127 -8.83 13.88 -3.36
CA GLU A 127 -8.91 15.30 -3.01
C GLU A 127 -9.75 15.50 -1.76
N HIS A 128 -9.76 16.70 -1.18
CA HIS A 128 -10.58 17.05 -0.02
C HIS A 128 -12.07 16.69 -0.19
N GLY A 129 -12.61 16.92 -1.37
CA GLY A 129 -14.02 16.67 -1.69
C GLY A 129 -14.30 15.32 -2.35
N THR A 130 -13.27 14.52 -2.68
CA THR A 130 -13.42 13.30 -3.49
C THR A 130 -12.51 12.18 -3.01
N GLY A 131 -13.10 11.21 -2.33
CA GLY A 131 -12.46 9.95 -1.95
C GLY A 131 -13.05 8.80 -2.75
N SER A 132 -14.14 8.20 -2.23
CA SER A 132 -14.85 7.10 -2.92
C SER A 132 -15.46 7.52 -4.26
N ASP A 133 -15.88 8.78 -4.39
CA ASP A 133 -16.26 9.40 -5.67
C ASP A 133 -15.06 10.02 -6.37
N ALA A 134 -14.10 9.19 -6.80
CA ALA A 134 -12.90 9.66 -7.48
C ALA A 134 -13.20 10.36 -8.82
N GLY A 135 -14.36 10.08 -9.41
CA GLY A 135 -14.85 10.75 -10.64
C GLY A 135 -15.15 12.22 -10.46
N GLY A 136 -15.40 12.67 -9.24
CA GLY A 136 -15.77 14.05 -8.91
C GLY A 136 -14.59 15.03 -8.75
N MET A 137 -13.33 14.62 -9.03
CA MET A 137 -12.13 15.43 -8.78
C MET A 137 -12.18 16.83 -9.44
N ASN A 138 -11.55 17.80 -8.78
CA ASN A 138 -11.58 19.20 -9.17
C ASN A 138 -10.20 19.78 -9.56
N THR A 139 -9.09 19.10 -9.22
CA THR A 139 -7.75 19.52 -9.69
C THR A 139 -7.71 19.47 -11.20
N THR A 140 -7.46 20.61 -11.85
CA THR A 140 -7.55 20.78 -13.30
C THR A 140 -6.19 20.89 -13.97
N ALA A 141 -6.12 20.49 -15.24
CA ALA A 141 -5.02 20.80 -16.14
C ALA A 141 -5.59 21.40 -17.43
N VAL A 142 -5.16 22.62 -17.74
CA VAL A 142 -5.57 23.34 -18.96
C VAL A 142 -4.39 23.37 -19.93
N ARG A 143 -4.62 23.00 -21.18
CA ARG A 143 -3.57 22.96 -22.21
C ARG A 143 -3.10 24.37 -22.58
N ASP A 144 -1.76 24.54 -22.64
CA ASP A 144 -1.08 25.76 -23.05
C ASP A 144 0.09 25.39 -23.99
N GLY A 145 -0.21 25.26 -25.28
CA GLY A 145 0.74 24.81 -26.29
C GLY A 145 1.25 23.39 -26.01
N ASP A 146 2.56 23.24 -25.82
CA ASP A 146 3.23 21.98 -25.49
C ASP A 146 3.26 21.69 -23.98
N PHE A 147 2.53 22.47 -23.20
CA PHE A 147 2.43 22.37 -21.75
C PHE A 147 0.98 22.25 -21.30
N TRP A 148 0.84 21.90 -20.02
CA TRP A 148 -0.40 21.97 -19.27
C TRP A 148 -0.19 22.81 -18.04
N VAL A 149 -1.15 23.66 -17.70
CA VAL A 149 -1.17 24.45 -16.46
C VAL A 149 -2.08 23.74 -15.45
N VAL A 150 -1.50 23.26 -14.37
CA VAL A 150 -2.20 22.46 -13.35
C VAL A 150 -2.48 23.32 -12.12
N ASN A 151 -3.74 23.28 -11.66
CA ASN A 151 -4.20 23.99 -10.45
C ASN A 151 -5.08 23.10 -9.59
N GLY A 152 -4.86 23.14 -8.27
CA GLY A 152 -5.62 22.38 -7.27
C GLY A 152 -4.74 21.68 -6.25
N SER A 153 -5.29 20.63 -5.64
CA SER A 153 -4.53 19.84 -4.66
C SER A 153 -5.00 18.38 -4.60
N LYS A 154 -4.12 17.50 -4.12
CA LYS A 154 -4.44 16.10 -3.80
C LYS A 154 -4.19 15.85 -2.32
N ASN A 155 -5.08 15.11 -1.67
CA ASN A 155 -5.05 14.88 -0.22
C ASN A 155 -4.76 13.43 0.14
N PHE A 156 -4.22 13.20 1.33
CA PHE A 156 -3.83 11.88 1.85
C PHE A 156 -2.82 11.14 0.96
N ILE A 157 -1.85 11.86 0.41
CA ILE A 157 -0.86 11.28 -0.49
C ILE A 157 0.35 10.75 0.29
N THR A 158 0.58 9.44 0.17
CA THR A 158 1.78 8.79 0.69
C THR A 158 3.00 9.30 -0.07
N HIS A 159 4.05 9.66 0.66
CA HIS A 159 5.30 10.25 0.14
C HIS A 159 5.12 11.62 -0.55
N ALA A 160 4.11 12.41 -0.17
CA ALA A 160 3.90 13.73 -0.78
C ALA A 160 5.07 14.71 -0.53
N ILE A 161 5.81 14.58 0.59
CA ILE A 161 6.95 15.45 0.94
C ILE A 161 8.27 14.81 0.48
N SER A 162 8.45 13.52 0.75
CA SER A 162 9.69 12.80 0.45
C SER A 162 9.77 12.31 -0.99
N GLY A 163 8.64 12.20 -1.69
CA GLY A 163 8.58 11.68 -3.06
C GLY A 163 9.30 12.57 -4.07
N ASP A 164 10.13 11.95 -4.90
CA ASP A 164 10.86 12.63 -5.97
C ASP A 164 10.05 12.64 -7.27
N ILE A 165 9.25 11.59 -7.48
CA ILE A 165 8.38 11.39 -8.64
C ILE A 165 6.95 11.15 -8.15
N SER A 166 6.00 11.92 -8.70
CA SER A 166 4.58 11.78 -8.37
C SER A 166 3.75 11.53 -9.64
N VAL A 167 3.03 10.41 -9.70
CA VAL A 167 2.00 10.22 -10.74
C VAL A 167 0.68 10.76 -10.21
N VAL A 168 0.09 11.72 -10.90
CA VAL A 168 -1.12 12.41 -10.46
C VAL A 168 -2.18 12.40 -11.55
N ILE A 169 -3.39 12.03 -11.17
CA ILE A 169 -4.56 12.08 -12.05
C ILE A 169 -5.25 13.42 -11.87
N VAL A 170 -5.43 14.15 -12.95
CA VAL A 170 -6.04 15.49 -12.94
C VAL A 170 -7.13 15.60 -14.00
N ARG A 171 -8.00 16.57 -13.86
CA ARG A 171 -9.08 16.84 -14.80
C ARG A 171 -8.60 17.68 -15.97
N THR A 172 -8.74 17.15 -17.17
CA THR A 172 -8.43 17.81 -18.45
C THR A 172 -9.68 18.10 -19.30
N GLY A 173 -10.83 17.57 -18.91
CA GLY A 173 -12.12 17.75 -19.55
C GLY A 173 -13.17 18.30 -18.58
N GLU A 174 -14.44 18.24 -18.97
CA GLU A 174 -15.54 18.76 -18.17
C GLU A 174 -15.78 17.98 -16.88
N LYS A 175 -16.33 18.66 -15.88
CA LYS A 175 -16.68 18.06 -14.59
C LYS A 175 -17.78 17.01 -14.78
N GLY A 176 -17.57 15.82 -14.18
CA GLY A 176 -18.49 14.69 -14.29
C GLY A 176 -18.20 13.74 -15.44
N ASP A 177 -17.38 14.13 -16.42
CA ASP A 177 -16.95 13.21 -17.48
C ASP A 177 -15.80 12.32 -16.98
N SER A 178 -16.04 11.01 -16.95
CA SER A 178 -15.02 10.01 -16.59
C SER A 178 -13.88 9.92 -17.62
N LYS A 179 -14.10 10.35 -18.87
CA LYS A 179 -13.09 10.47 -19.91
C LYS A 179 -12.34 11.81 -19.86
N GLY A 180 -12.75 12.71 -18.99
CA GLY A 180 -12.13 14.02 -18.81
C GLY A 180 -10.96 14.03 -17.81
N MET A 181 -10.28 12.90 -17.59
CA MET A 181 -9.16 12.82 -16.64
C MET A 181 -7.91 12.26 -17.31
N THR A 182 -6.75 12.81 -16.96
CA THR A 182 -5.45 12.45 -17.54
C THR A 182 -4.42 12.28 -16.43
N ALA A 183 -3.51 11.34 -16.60
CA ALA A 183 -2.40 11.11 -15.67
C ALA A 183 -1.12 11.81 -16.16
N PHE A 184 -0.40 12.45 -15.23
CA PHE A 184 0.87 13.11 -15.49
C PHE A 184 1.92 12.70 -14.44
N VAL A 185 3.18 12.75 -14.84
CA VAL A 185 4.34 12.55 -13.96
C VAL A 185 4.91 13.90 -13.56
N PHE A 186 4.85 14.23 -12.29
CA PHE A 186 5.46 15.41 -11.68
C PHE A 186 6.78 15.04 -11.03
N GLU A 187 7.78 15.90 -11.20
CA GLU A 187 9.09 15.75 -10.59
C GLU A 187 9.26 16.80 -9.48
N LYS A 188 9.83 16.40 -8.36
CA LYS A 188 10.10 17.30 -7.22
C LYS A 188 10.93 18.49 -7.68
N GLY A 189 10.56 19.68 -7.23
CA GLY A 189 11.23 20.94 -7.60
C GLY A 189 10.64 21.61 -8.85
N MET A 190 9.62 21.05 -9.52
CA MET A 190 8.91 21.76 -10.57
C MET A 190 8.27 23.04 -10.00
N PRO A 191 8.39 24.22 -10.69
CA PRO A 191 7.71 25.45 -10.26
C PRO A 191 6.20 25.25 -10.15
N GLY A 192 5.63 25.70 -9.03
CA GLY A 192 4.20 25.55 -8.75
C GLY A 192 3.77 24.15 -8.29
N PHE A 193 4.70 23.19 -8.14
CA PHE A 193 4.43 21.88 -7.56
C PHE A 193 5.10 21.78 -6.19
N GLY A 194 4.34 21.38 -5.16
CA GLY A 194 4.83 21.25 -3.80
C GLY A 194 3.95 20.37 -2.93
N SER A 195 4.33 20.27 -1.66
CA SER A 195 3.58 19.58 -0.63
C SER A 195 2.97 20.55 0.37
N GLY A 196 1.80 20.22 0.88
CA GLY A 196 1.10 20.96 1.92
C GLY A 196 1.25 20.32 3.29
N LYS A 197 0.17 20.38 4.06
CA LYS A 197 0.11 19.91 5.44
C LYS A 197 0.37 18.40 5.54
N LYS A 198 1.30 18.03 6.44
CA LYS A 198 1.48 16.63 6.87
C LYS A 198 0.35 16.24 7.81
N GLU A 199 -0.22 15.06 7.60
CA GLU A 199 -1.33 14.54 8.39
C GLU A 199 -0.85 13.88 9.70
N ASN A 200 -1.51 14.24 10.81
CA ASN A 200 -1.35 13.56 12.09
C ASN A 200 -2.40 12.43 12.19
N LYS A 201 -1.96 11.20 11.99
CA LYS A 201 -2.84 10.04 11.80
C LYS A 201 -3.02 9.20 13.06
N LEU A 202 -4.09 8.41 13.09
CA LEU A 202 -4.36 7.39 14.09
C LEU A 202 -3.25 6.32 14.12
N GLY A 203 -2.93 5.75 12.96
CA GLY A 203 -1.94 4.71 12.73
C GLY A 203 -1.15 4.97 11.46
N MET A 204 -0.30 4.01 11.07
CA MET A 204 0.63 4.15 9.93
C MET A 204 1.46 5.44 10.03
N ARG A 205 1.87 5.80 11.26
CA ARG A 205 2.41 7.13 11.57
C ARG A 205 3.82 7.34 11.01
N ALA A 206 4.59 6.26 10.85
CA ALA A 206 5.89 6.30 10.19
C ALA A 206 5.79 6.27 8.65
N SER A 207 4.61 6.08 8.07
CA SER A 207 4.37 6.31 6.64
C SER A 207 3.96 7.76 6.43
N GLU A 208 4.78 8.53 5.74
CA GLU A 208 4.48 9.94 5.46
C GLU A 208 3.20 10.07 4.63
N THR A 209 2.35 11.00 5.05
CA THR A 209 1.12 11.31 4.34
C THR A 209 0.89 12.82 4.40
N ALA A 210 0.76 13.47 3.24
CA ALA A 210 0.52 14.90 3.16
C ALA A 210 -0.31 15.26 1.92
N GLU A 211 -0.54 16.54 1.74
CA GLU A 211 -1.17 17.12 0.57
C GLU A 211 -0.13 17.38 -0.53
N LEU A 212 -0.51 17.18 -1.81
CA LEU A 212 0.20 17.73 -2.97
C LEU A 212 -0.53 18.97 -3.44
N ILE A 213 0.22 20.03 -3.71
CA ILE A 213 -0.32 21.35 -4.11
C ILE A 213 0.18 21.69 -5.52
N PHE A 214 -0.74 22.22 -6.34
CA PHE A 214 -0.47 22.71 -7.69
C PHE A 214 -0.97 24.16 -7.79
N ASP A 215 -0.04 25.10 -7.94
CA ASP A 215 -0.32 26.51 -8.14
C ASP A 215 0.29 26.99 -9.44
N ASN A 216 -0.54 27.07 -10.49
CA ASN A 216 -0.09 27.38 -11.83
C ASN A 216 1.10 26.53 -12.28
N CYS A 217 1.11 25.27 -11.85
CA CYS A 217 2.18 24.32 -12.15
C CYS A 217 2.20 23.99 -13.63
N ARG A 218 3.27 24.41 -14.30
CA ARG A 218 3.42 24.25 -15.74
C ARG A 218 4.17 22.94 -16.03
N ILE A 219 3.47 21.93 -16.57
CA ILE A 219 4.02 20.60 -16.84
C ILE A 219 4.08 20.33 -18.35
N PRO A 220 5.18 19.80 -18.90
CA PRO A 220 5.27 19.44 -20.32
C PRO A 220 4.28 18.35 -20.72
N ASP A 221 3.72 18.39 -21.92
CA ASP A 221 2.86 17.30 -22.46
C ASP A 221 3.62 15.97 -22.54
N ALA A 222 4.94 16.01 -22.68
CA ALA A 222 5.82 14.83 -22.64
C ALA A 222 5.79 14.06 -21.29
N ASN A 223 5.30 14.69 -20.20
CA ASN A 223 5.13 14.05 -18.90
C ASN A 223 3.75 13.37 -18.76
N ARG A 224 2.88 13.43 -19.77
CA ARG A 224 1.58 12.78 -19.79
C ARG A 224 1.73 11.27 -20.01
N LEU A 225 1.04 10.46 -19.20
CA LEU A 225 1.01 9.01 -19.35
C LEU A 225 -0.18 8.58 -20.23
N GLY A 226 0.14 7.98 -21.37
CA GLY A 226 -0.87 7.56 -22.35
C GLY A 226 -1.63 8.72 -22.99
N ASP A 227 -2.88 8.51 -23.41
CA ASP A 227 -3.69 9.52 -24.10
C ASP A 227 -4.48 10.41 -23.15
N VAL A 228 -4.82 11.63 -23.61
CA VAL A 228 -5.73 12.53 -22.90
C VAL A 228 -7.07 11.82 -22.66
N GLY A 229 -7.61 11.93 -21.46
CA GLY A 229 -8.89 11.32 -21.10
C GLY A 229 -8.80 9.88 -20.60
N GLN A 230 -7.62 9.25 -20.56
CA GLN A 230 -7.45 7.87 -20.11
C GLN A 230 -7.13 7.73 -18.60
N GLY A 231 -6.90 8.83 -17.89
CA GLY A 231 -6.37 8.80 -16.51
C GLY A 231 -7.26 8.04 -15.52
N PHE A 232 -8.59 8.12 -15.64
CA PHE A 232 -9.49 7.38 -14.75
C PHE A 232 -9.40 5.86 -14.97
N ILE A 233 -9.41 5.43 -16.23
CA ILE A 233 -9.30 4.00 -16.59
C ILE A 233 -7.93 3.46 -16.15
N GLN A 234 -6.86 4.23 -16.34
CA GLN A 234 -5.53 3.89 -15.86
C GLN A 234 -5.52 3.72 -14.34
N ALA A 235 -6.06 4.70 -13.60
CA ALA A 235 -6.15 4.64 -12.15
C ALA A 235 -6.89 3.39 -11.65
N MET A 236 -8.02 3.04 -12.25
CA MET A 236 -8.76 1.82 -11.87
C MET A 236 -7.97 0.54 -12.12
N LYS A 237 -7.21 0.45 -13.22
CA LYS A 237 -6.33 -0.70 -13.53
C LYS A 237 -5.16 -0.81 -12.55
N ILE A 238 -4.59 0.31 -12.13
CA ILE A 238 -3.51 0.36 -11.13
C ILE A 238 -4.04 -0.08 -9.76
N LEU A 239 -5.21 0.42 -9.35
CA LEU A 239 -5.86 0.05 -8.09
C LEU A 239 -6.24 -1.44 -8.01
N ASP A 240 -6.46 -2.12 -9.14
CA ASP A 240 -6.66 -3.58 -9.12
C ASP A 240 -5.42 -4.34 -8.57
N GLY A 241 -4.22 -3.86 -8.88
CA GLY A 241 -2.97 -4.36 -8.28
C GLY A 241 -2.80 -3.90 -6.82
N GLY A 242 -3.09 -2.63 -6.55
CA GLY A 242 -3.04 -2.02 -5.22
C GLY A 242 -3.91 -2.74 -4.19
N ARG A 243 -5.11 -3.20 -4.57
CA ARG A 243 -5.99 -4.00 -3.70
C ARG A 243 -5.32 -5.29 -3.22
N ILE A 244 -4.57 -5.97 -4.09
CA ILE A 244 -3.81 -7.18 -3.71
C ILE A 244 -2.70 -6.81 -2.71
N SER A 245 -2.02 -5.68 -2.91
CA SER A 245 -0.99 -5.17 -2.00
C SER A 245 -1.54 -4.81 -0.62
N ILE A 246 -2.69 -4.13 -0.56
CA ILE A 246 -3.35 -3.81 0.73
C ILE A 246 -3.87 -5.09 1.40
N GLY A 247 -4.30 -6.09 0.62
CA GLY A 247 -4.59 -7.42 1.14
C GLY A 247 -3.37 -8.04 1.84
N ALA A 248 -2.21 -8.03 1.18
CA ALA A 248 -0.95 -8.56 1.74
C ALA A 248 -0.47 -7.76 2.96
N LEU A 249 -0.58 -6.43 2.92
CA LEU A 249 -0.35 -5.56 4.08
C LEU A 249 -1.23 -5.96 5.26
N SER A 250 -2.53 -6.15 5.03
CA SER A 250 -3.50 -6.56 6.05
C SER A 250 -3.16 -7.93 6.64
N LEU A 251 -2.76 -8.87 5.79
CA LEU A 251 -2.32 -10.20 6.20
C LEU A 251 -1.08 -10.12 7.11
N GLY A 252 -0.08 -9.30 6.73
CA GLY A 252 1.10 -9.07 7.55
C GLY A 252 0.76 -8.52 8.94
N ILE A 253 -0.12 -7.51 9.00
CA ILE A 253 -0.62 -6.96 10.28
C ILE A 253 -1.29 -8.05 11.12
N ALA A 254 -2.18 -8.84 10.52
CA ALA A 254 -2.90 -9.90 11.22
C ALA A 254 -1.93 -10.97 11.77
N LYS A 255 -0.96 -11.42 10.95
CA LYS A 255 0.07 -12.37 11.36
C LYS A 255 0.94 -11.81 12.50
N GLY A 256 1.42 -10.56 12.39
CA GLY A 256 2.23 -9.93 13.44
C GLY A 256 1.48 -9.78 14.77
N ALA A 257 0.23 -9.34 14.72
CA ALA A 257 -0.63 -9.23 15.90
C ALA A 257 -0.93 -10.61 16.52
N TYR A 258 -1.21 -11.62 15.69
CA TYR A 258 -1.45 -13.00 16.12
C TYR A 258 -0.20 -13.63 16.78
N GLU A 259 0.98 -13.49 16.15
CA GLU A 259 2.24 -14.01 16.70
C GLU A 259 2.56 -13.40 18.07
N ALA A 260 2.36 -12.09 18.24
CA ALA A 260 2.51 -11.41 19.52
C ALA A 260 1.53 -11.94 20.57
N ALA A 261 0.25 -12.09 20.21
CA ALA A 261 -0.77 -12.62 21.11
C ALA A 261 -0.54 -14.08 21.49
N LEU A 262 -0.15 -14.92 20.53
CA LEU A 262 0.17 -16.32 20.76
C LEU A 262 1.35 -16.49 21.73
N LYS A 263 2.42 -15.72 21.50
CA LYS A 263 3.59 -15.71 22.40
C LYS A 263 3.20 -15.28 23.80
N TYR A 264 2.55 -14.11 23.93
CA TYR A 264 2.14 -13.58 25.22
C TYR A 264 1.22 -14.55 25.98
N SER A 265 0.29 -15.20 25.29
CA SER A 265 -0.66 -16.13 25.92
C SER A 265 -0.01 -17.35 26.56
N LYS A 266 1.14 -17.80 26.03
CA LYS A 266 1.94 -18.90 26.56
C LYS A 266 2.83 -18.48 27.73
N GLU A 267 3.27 -17.23 27.76
CA GLU A 267 4.19 -16.69 28.76
C GLU A 267 3.45 -16.11 29.97
N ARG A 268 2.26 -15.54 29.76
CA ARG A 268 1.45 -14.92 30.82
C ARG A 268 0.68 -15.95 31.62
N HIS A 269 0.87 -15.95 32.94
CA HIS A 269 0.18 -16.84 33.88
C HIS A 269 -0.84 -16.07 34.72
N GLN A 270 -2.02 -16.63 34.88
CA GLN A 270 -3.06 -16.21 35.81
C GLN A 270 -3.82 -17.44 36.32
N PHE A 271 -4.32 -17.36 37.54
CA PHE A 271 -5.04 -18.47 38.18
C PHE A 271 -4.21 -19.78 38.16
N GLY A 272 -2.88 -19.69 38.31
CA GLY A 272 -1.97 -20.81 38.44
C GLY A 272 -1.53 -21.50 37.13
N LYS A 273 -1.94 -21.00 35.96
CA LYS A 273 -1.58 -21.58 34.65
C LYS A 273 -1.41 -20.52 33.57
N ALA A 274 -0.84 -20.90 32.42
CA ALA A 274 -0.74 -20.03 31.26
C ALA A 274 -2.13 -19.63 30.75
N ILE A 275 -2.30 -18.37 30.32
CA ILE A 275 -3.62 -17.92 29.86
C ILE A 275 -4.08 -18.63 28.58
N SER A 276 -3.17 -19.17 27.78
CA SER A 276 -3.47 -20.04 26.63
C SER A 276 -4.24 -21.32 26.97
N GLU A 277 -4.20 -21.77 28.24
CA GLU A 277 -4.93 -22.95 28.69
C GLU A 277 -6.42 -22.68 29.02
N PHE A 278 -6.84 -21.42 29.02
CA PHE A 278 -8.26 -21.06 29.16
C PHE A 278 -8.94 -21.10 27.79
N GLN A 279 -10.09 -21.77 27.70
CA GLN A 279 -10.84 -21.91 26.43
C GLN A 279 -11.20 -20.57 25.80
N GLY A 280 -11.50 -19.54 26.60
CA GLY A 280 -11.80 -18.21 26.07
C GLY A 280 -10.63 -17.56 25.32
N ILE A 281 -9.38 -17.96 25.61
CA ILE A 281 -8.17 -17.52 24.91
C ILE A 281 -7.86 -18.48 23.76
N SER A 282 -7.83 -19.79 24.02
CA SER A 282 -7.47 -20.78 22.99
C SER A 282 -8.44 -20.79 21.82
N PHE A 283 -9.72 -20.61 22.04
CA PHE A 283 -10.73 -20.52 20.96
C PHE A 283 -10.55 -19.23 20.14
N LYS A 284 -10.28 -18.11 20.81
CA LYS A 284 -9.97 -16.84 20.11
C LYS A 284 -8.73 -17.00 19.22
N LEU A 285 -7.66 -17.63 19.68
CA LEU A 285 -6.48 -17.92 18.89
C LEU A 285 -6.76 -18.85 17.70
N ALA A 286 -7.66 -19.84 17.88
CA ALA A 286 -8.08 -20.72 16.78
C ALA A 286 -8.88 -19.98 15.69
N ASP A 287 -9.78 -19.09 16.09
CA ASP A 287 -10.54 -18.23 15.17
C ASP A 287 -9.57 -17.31 14.38
N MET A 288 -8.65 -16.63 15.09
CA MET A 288 -7.64 -15.77 14.47
C MET A 288 -6.81 -16.53 13.43
N ALA A 289 -6.30 -17.72 13.77
CA ALA A 289 -5.50 -18.54 12.87
C ALA A 289 -6.31 -18.94 11.61
N THR A 290 -7.55 -19.36 11.78
CA THR A 290 -8.43 -19.78 10.67
C THR A 290 -8.73 -18.64 9.71
N GLU A 291 -9.02 -17.44 10.22
CA GLU A 291 -9.32 -16.27 9.41
C GLU A 291 -8.08 -15.72 8.69
N ILE A 292 -6.90 -15.80 9.31
CA ILE A 292 -5.61 -15.47 8.69
C ILE A 292 -5.36 -16.39 7.49
N GLU A 293 -5.50 -17.70 7.66
CA GLU A 293 -5.34 -18.71 6.59
C GLU A 293 -6.29 -18.45 5.42
N ALA A 294 -7.57 -18.18 5.70
CA ALA A 294 -8.54 -17.85 4.66
C ALA A 294 -8.18 -16.56 3.91
N SER A 295 -7.63 -15.56 4.60
CA SER A 295 -7.14 -14.30 4.00
C SER A 295 -5.96 -14.57 3.08
N GLU A 296 -5.00 -15.36 3.52
CA GLU A 296 -3.82 -15.75 2.78
C GLU A 296 -4.18 -16.42 1.46
N LEU A 297 -5.05 -17.43 1.50
CA LEU A 297 -5.51 -18.15 0.31
C LEU A 297 -6.18 -17.22 -0.73
N LEU A 298 -6.99 -16.26 -0.30
CA LEU A 298 -7.61 -15.28 -1.19
C LEU A 298 -6.57 -14.37 -1.86
N ILE A 299 -5.60 -13.87 -1.09
CA ILE A 299 -4.56 -12.96 -1.57
C ILE A 299 -3.63 -13.69 -2.55
N HIS A 300 -3.15 -14.88 -2.19
CA HIS A 300 -2.29 -15.68 -3.05
C HIS A 300 -2.98 -16.08 -4.35
N LYS A 301 -4.28 -16.42 -4.31
CA LYS A 301 -5.07 -16.67 -5.52
C LYS A 301 -5.16 -15.42 -6.40
N ALA A 302 -5.35 -14.24 -5.81
CA ALA A 302 -5.42 -12.99 -6.57
C ALA A 302 -4.06 -12.66 -7.22
N ALA A 303 -2.96 -12.80 -6.47
CA ALA A 303 -1.59 -12.61 -6.96
C ALA A 303 -1.24 -13.57 -8.11
N PHE A 304 -1.60 -14.85 -7.97
CA PHE A 304 -1.41 -15.86 -9.01
C PHE A 304 -2.12 -15.50 -10.32
N LEU A 305 -3.39 -15.08 -10.25
CA LEU A 305 -4.12 -14.65 -11.44
C LEU A 305 -3.53 -13.38 -12.05
N LYS A 306 -3.11 -12.44 -11.21
CA LYS A 306 -2.47 -11.19 -11.67
C LYS A 306 -1.17 -11.46 -12.41
N GLN A 307 -0.34 -12.36 -11.89
CA GLN A 307 0.91 -12.78 -12.53
C GLN A 307 0.68 -13.45 -13.88
N GLN A 308 -0.45 -14.13 -14.06
CA GLN A 308 -0.87 -14.71 -15.34
C GLN A 308 -1.60 -13.74 -16.27
N HIS A 309 -1.59 -12.44 -15.97
CA HIS A 309 -2.30 -11.40 -16.73
C HIS A 309 -3.82 -11.67 -16.89
N ARG A 310 -4.42 -12.41 -15.94
CA ARG A 310 -5.86 -12.70 -15.90
C ARG A 310 -6.60 -11.59 -15.15
N PRO A 311 -7.92 -11.40 -15.45
CA PRO A 311 -8.74 -10.45 -14.70
C PRO A 311 -8.76 -10.73 -13.21
N VAL A 312 -8.48 -9.69 -12.39
CA VAL A 312 -8.41 -9.81 -10.91
C VAL A 312 -9.32 -8.82 -10.17
N THR A 313 -10.07 -7.99 -10.87
CA THR A 313 -10.87 -6.91 -10.27
C THR A 313 -11.77 -7.42 -9.14
N THR A 314 -12.56 -8.47 -9.40
CA THR A 314 -13.48 -9.05 -8.41
C THR A 314 -12.72 -9.75 -7.28
N LEU A 315 -11.77 -10.62 -7.63
CA LEU A 315 -11.04 -11.39 -6.64
C LEU A 315 -10.10 -10.51 -5.79
N GLY A 316 -9.45 -9.51 -6.39
CA GLY A 316 -8.63 -8.52 -5.67
C GLY A 316 -9.47 -7.70 -4.67
N ALA A 317 -10.70 -7.32 -5.07
CA ALA A 317 -11.64 -6.66 -4.17
C ALA A 317 -12.08 -7.58 -3.01
N MET A 318 -12.35 -8.87 -3.29
CA MET A 318 -12.67 -9.87 -2.25
C MET A 318 -11.50 -10.06 -1.29
N ALA A 319 -10.29 -10.25 -1.80
CA ALA A 319 -9.08 -10.45 -1.00
C ALA A 319 -8.81 -9.24 -0.09
N LYS A 320 -8.85 -8.03 -0.64
CA LYS A 320 -8.65 -6.79 0.12
C LYS A 320 -9.72 -6.61 1.19
N MET A 321 -10.98 -6.76 0.83
CA MET A 321 -12.09 -6.60 1.76
C MET A 321 -11.99 -7.58 2.93
N TYR A 322 -11.85 -8.87 2.63
CA TYR A 322 -11.81 -9.90 3.67
C TYR A 322 -10.59 -9.74 4.58
N ALA A 323 -9.38 -9.64 4.01
CA ALA A 323 -8.15 -9.50 4.78
C ALA A 323 -8.12 -8.24 5.66
N SER A 324 -8.66 -7.11 5.17
CA SER A 324 -8.70 -5.88 5.97
C SER A 324 -9.68 -5.94 7.15
N GLU A 325 -10.83 -6.59 7.00
CA GLU A 325 -11.76 -6.81 8.12
C GLU A 325 -11.17 -7.80 9.13
N VAL A 326 -10.56 -8.89 8.66
CA VAL A 326 -9.87 -9.86 9.49
C VAL A 326 -8.73 -9.21 10.27
N CYS A 327 -7.92 -8.38 9.63
CA CYS A 327 -6.79 -7.74 10.30
C CYS A 327 -7.23 -6.81 11.45
N VAL A 328 -8.33 -6.06 11.28
CA VAL A 328 -8.90 -5.23 12.35
C VAL A 328 -9.39 -6.10 13.51
N LYS A 329 -10.10 -7.20 13.22
CA LYS A 329 -10.59 -8.14 14.22
C LYS A 329 -9.43 -8.81 14.98
N VAL A 330 -8.44 -9.32 14.26
CA VAL A 330 -7.26 -9.99 14.85
C VAL A 330 -6.44 -9.02 15.71
N ALA A 331 -6.21 -7.80 15.25
CA ALA A 331 -5.50 -6.79 16.02
C ALA A 331 -6.25 -6.39 17.30
N ASN A 332 -7.59 -6.26 17.22
CA ASN A 332 -8.43 -6.04 18.39
C ASN A 332 -8.34 -7.21 19.40
N ASP A 333 -8.42 -8.43 18.92
CA ASP A 333 -8.34 -9.62 19.75
C ASP A 333 -6.95 -9.80 20.37
N ALA A 334 -5.88 -9.41 19.68
CA ALA A 334 -4.53 -9.39 20.20
C ALA A 334 -4.38 -8.42 21.38
N VAL A 335 -4.93 -7.20 21.27
CA VAL A 335 -5.00 -6.25 22.39
C VAL A 335 -5.77 -6.85 23.55
N GLN A 336 -6.92 -7.48 23.31
CA GLN A 336 -7.75 -8.09 24.34
C GLN A 336 -7.03 -9.25 25.06
N ILE A 337 -6.26 -10.08 24.36
CA ILE A 337 -5.46 -11.17 24.93
C ILE A 337 -4.37 -10.63 25.87
N HIS A 338 -3.76 -9.50 25.54
CA HIS A 338 -2.75 -8.85 26.37
C HIS A 338 -3.36 -8.15 27.60
N GLY A 339 -4.69 -7.91 27.61
CA GLY A 339 -5.36 -7.20 28.70
C GLY A 339 -4.84 -5.78 28.88
N GLY A 340 -4.57 -5.37 30.13
CA GLY A 340 -4.04 -4.03 30.41
C GLY A 340 -2.72 -3.69 29.70
N TYR A 341 -1.84 -4.68 29.55
CA TYR A 341 -0.60 -4.50 28.78
C TYR A 341 -0.80 -4.29 27.28
N GLY A 342 -1.89 -4.78 26.71
CA GLY A 342 -2.25 -4.50 25.31
C GLY A 342 -2.66 -3.05 25.07
N TYR A 343 -2.94 -2.28 26.13
CA TYR A 343 -3.32 -0.87 26.08
C TYR A 343 -2.13 0.08 26.33
N THR A 344 -0.94 -0.47 26.54
CA THR A 344 0.32 0.26 26.75
C THR A 344 1.23 0.10 25.52
N LYS A 345 2.20 1.00 25.38
CA LYS A 345 3.17 0.98 24.29
C LYS A 345 4.33 -0.01 24.48
N ASP A 346 4.33 -0.76 25.58
CA ASP A 346 5.37 -1.76 25.87
C ASP A 346 5.26 -3.00 24.96
N TYR A 347 4.08 -3.21 24.37
CA TYR A 347 3.78 -4.31 23.46
C TYR A 347 3.30 -3.79 22.09
N PRO A 348 3.60 -4.48 20.99
CA PRO A 348 3.34 -3.98 19.65
C PRO A 348 1.84 -4.01 19.27
N VAL A 349 0.98 -4.68 20.04
CA VAL A 349 -0.41 -4.94 19.65
C VAL A 349 -1.28 -3.68 19.58
N GLU A 350 -0.99 -2.65 20.41
CA GLU A 350 -1.68 -1.37 20.33
C GLU A 350 -1.40 -0.65 19.02
N LYS A 351 -0.14 -0.74 18.52
CA LYS A 351 0.24 -0.18 17.22
C LYS A 351 -0.42 -0.95 16.08
N PHE A 352 -0.41 -2.27 16.10
CA PHE A 352 -1.13 -3.07 15.10
C PHE A 352 -2.63 -2.74 15.07
N TYR A 353 -3.25 -2.51 16.23
CA TYR A 353 -4.65 -2.09 16.30
C TYR A 353 -4.90 -0.74 15.61
N ARG A 354 -4.07 0.28 15.88
CA ARG A 354 -4.17 1.59 15.24
C ARG A 354 -3.91 1.52 13.73
N ASP A 355 -2.89 0.77 13.33
CA ASP A 355 -2.46 0.63 11.94
C ASP A 355 -3.47 -0.15 11.10
N SER A 356 -4.10 -1.18 11.65
CA SER A 356 -5.06 -2.05 10.95
C SER A 356 -6.23 -1.28 10.38
N LYS A 357 -6.66 -0.21 11.04
CA LYS A 357 -7.85 0.54 10.63
C LYS A 357 -7.73 1.18 9.25
N LEU A 358 -6.53 1.59 8.85
CA LEU A 358 -6.30 2.13 7.50
C LEU A 358 -6.68 1.12 6.41
N CYS A 359 -6.46 -0.17 6.64
CA CYS A 359 -6.71 -1.21 5.64
C CYS A 359 -8.16 -1.29 5.18
N THR A 360 -9.13 -0.94 6.04
CA THR A 360 -10.56 -0.90 5.66
C THR A 360 -10.96 0.39 4.93
N ILE A 361 -10.07 1.39 4.86
CA ILE A 361 -10.34 2.73 4.32
C ILE A 361 -9.53 2.99 3.03
N GLY A 362 -8.22 2.76 3.08
CA GLY A 362 -7.28 3.07 1.99
C GLY A 362 -7.50 2.23 0.74
N GLU A 363 -7.19 2.79 -0.42
CA GLU A 363 -7.35 2.19 -1.76
C GLU A 363 -8.77 1.65 -2.05
N GLY A 364 -9.76 2.39 -1.57
CA GLY A 364 -11.19 2.06 -1.64
C GLY A 364 -11.68 1.38 -0.37
N THR A 365 -12.67 2.02 0.26
CA THR A 365 -13.26 1.52 1.51
C THR A 365 -13.86 0.12 1.35
N THR A 366 -14.14 -0.55 2.47
CA THR A 366 -14.88 -1.84 2.48
C THR A 366 -16.16 -1.78 1.67
N GLU A 367 -16.90 -0.65 1.73
CA GLU A 367 -18.14 -0.43 0.97
C GLU A 367 -17.86 -0.33 -0.54
N ILE A 368 -16.76 0.32 -0.94
CA ILE A 368 -16.34 0.37 -2.34
C ILE A 368 -15.95 -1.02 -2.84
N GLN A 369 -15.26 -1.84 -2.01
CA GLN A 369 -14.96 -3.23 -2.42
C GLN A 369 -16.26 -4.03 -2.61
N LYS A 370 -17.22 -3.93 -1.70
CA LYS A 370 -18.54 -4.57 -1.84
C LYS A 370 -19.26 -4.11 -3.10
N LEU A 371 -19.18 -2.82 -3.44
CA LEU A 371 -19.76 -2.26 -4.66
C LEU A 371 -19.08 -2.84 -5.92
N VAL A 372 -17.75 -2.96 -5.92
CA VAL A 372 -17.00 -3.58 -7.04
C VAL A 372 -17.40 -5.04 -7.20
N ILE A 373 -17.43 -5.80 -6.11
CA ILE A 373 -17.79 -7.22 -6.12
C ILE A 373 -19.22 -7.39 -6.65
N SER A 374 -20.20 -6.70 -6.06
CA SER A 374 -21.60 -6.84 -6.42
C SER A 374 -21.88 -6.49 -7.87
N ARG A 375 -21.27 -5.40 -8.39
CA ARG A 375 -21.41 -5.00 -9.79
C ARG A 375 -20.87 -6.03 -10.78
N ASN A 376 -19.86 -6.78 -10.40
CA ASN A 376 -19.30 -7.80 -11.29
C ASN A 376 -20.09 -9.11 -11.25
N ILE A 377 -20.43 -9.61 -10.06
CA ILE A 377 -21.20 -10.86 -9.95
C ILE A 377 -22.66 -10.73 -10.46
N LEU A 378 -23.22 -9.52 -10.47
CA LEU A 378 -24.58 -9.28 -11.00
C LEU A 378 -24.59 -9.01 -12.52
N LYS A 379 -23.43 -8.93 -13.18
CA LYS A 379 -23.32 -8.82 -14.64
C LYS A 379 -23.15 -10.19 -15.32
N GLU A 380 -22.75 -11.22 -14.54
CA GLU A 380 -22.67 -12.61 -14.98
C GLU A 380 -24.04 -13.26 -14.96
#